data_0c553b36b10461d177c1173a6f49a8e6
#
_entry.id   0c553b36b10461d177c1173a6f49a8e6
#
_cell.length_a   1.000
_cell.length_b   1.000
_cell.length_c   1.000
_cell.angle_alpha   90.00
_cell.angle_beta   90.00
_cell.angle_gamma   90.00
#
_symmetry.space_group_name_H-M   'P 1'
#
loop_
_entity.id
_entity.type
_entity.pdbx_description
1 polymer ?
#
loop_
_entity_poly.entity_id
_entity_poly.type
_entity_poly.pdbx_seq_one_letter_code
_entity_poly.pdbx_strand_id
1 'polypeptide(L)'
;MRSLVAVVVVGYVVMGCATEGGAPNDIKPRANLTAADFYPLAPGWKWAYDVEKEGVNILATYVVLEHSGDTAIVQAGDERLAYAVTASGVAQKDGDRIGDYVIKSPLEVGAEWPVDGGRARIASVTSDFKLDSGEHYLGCVVVEVTRTDPVRVTRTTFAPDLGPVMLEMQVQDGAKFTTITRARLRAVTRPGDAGL
;
A
#
# COMPACT_ATOMS: atom_id res chain seq x y z
N MET A 1 -17.21 -52.91 -64.06
CA MET A 1 -15.95 -52.41 -63.53
C MET A 1 -16.22 -51.01 -63.06
N ARG A 2 -16.37 -50.79 -61.73
CA ARG A 2 -16.61 -49.48 -61.09
C ARG A 2 -15.38 -49.17 -60.24
N SER A 3 -14.58 -48.19 -60.66
CA SER A 3 -13.44 -47.69 -59.89
C SER A 3 -13.93 -46.79 -58.76
N LEU A 4 -13.58 -47.14 -57.53
CA LEU A 4 -13.72 -46.33 -56.36
C LEU A 4 -12.51 -45.37 -56.29
N VAL A 5 -12.76 -44.09 -56.31
CA VAL A 5 -11.75 -43.04 -55.99
C VAL A 5 -11.87 -42.73 -54.52
N ALA A 6 -10.80 -43.08 -53.75
CA ALA A 6 -10.70 -42.70 -52.36
C ALA A 6 -10.18 -41.26 -52.28
N VAL A 7 -10.96 -40.36 -51.68
CA VAL A 7 -10.54 -38.98 -51.34
C VAL A 7 -9.95 -39.01 -49.93
N VAL A 8 -8.65 -38.78 -49.82
CA VAL A 8 -7.95 -38.57 -48.54
C VAL A 8 -8.10 -37.09 -48.15
N VAL A 9 -8.86 -36.82 -47.11
CA VAL A 9 -8.96 -35.50 -46.52
C VAL A 9 -7.83 -35.37 -45.46
N VAL A 10 -6.82 -34.60 -45.82
CA VAL A 10 -5.77 -34.20 -44.86
C VAL A 10 -6.28 -33.06 -44.03
N GLY A 11 -6.67 -33.34 -42.76
CA GLY A 11 -7.03 -32.31 -41.79
C GLY A 11 -5.79 -31.57 -41.25
N TYR A 12 -5.64 -30.32 -41.58
CA TYR A 12 -4.69 -29.45 -40.94
C TYR A 12 -5.21 -29.08 -39.53
N VAL A 13 -4.56 -29.64 -38.51
CA VAL A 13 -4.73 -29.16 -37.12
C VAL A 13 -3.92 -27.86 -36.99
N VAL A 14 -4.60 -26.73 -37.02
CA VAL A 14 -4.01 -25.47 -36.64
C VAL A 14 -3.89 -25.46 -35.11
N MET A 15 -2.70 -25.80 -34.60
CA MET A 15 -2.36 -25.47 -33.20
C MET A 15 -2.27 -23.97 -33.08
N GLY A 16 -3.38 -23.36 -32.65
CA GLY A 16 -3.39 -21.99 -32.16
C GLY A 16 -2.56 -21.93 -30.89
N CYS A 17 -1.37 -21.32 -30.94
CA CYS A 17 -0.71 -20.83 -29.74
C CYS A 17 -1.64 -19.79 -29.09
N ALA A 18 -2.37 -20.21 -28.07
CA ALA A 18 -2.94 -19.28 -27.12
C ALA A 18 -1.73 -18.59 -26.45
N THR A 19 -1.48 -17.34 -26.81
CA THR A 19 -0.68 -16.46 -25.99
C THR A 19 -1.42 -16.39 -24.65
N GLU A 20 -0.90 -17.09 -23.63
CA GLU A 20 -1.27 -16.86 -22.25
C GLU A 20 -0.98 -15.38 -22.00
N GLY A 21 -2.03 -14.57 -22.06
CA GLY A 21 -2.02 -13.23 -21.48
C GLY A 21 -1.66 -13.44 -20.02
N GLY A 22 -0.44 -13.09 -19.63
CA GLY A 22 0.02 -13.25 -18.27
C GLY A 22 -1.04 -12.65 -17.35
N ALA A 23 -1.57 -13.49 -16.46
CA ALA A 23 -2.40 -13.03 -15.37
C ALA A 23 -1.64 -11.90 -14.67
N PRO A 24 -2.29 -10.83 -14.22
CA PRO A 24 -1.63 -9.80 -13.44
C PRO A 24 -0.82 -10.51 -12.33
N ASN A 25 0.39 -10.03 -12.06
CA ASN A 25 1.25 -10.60 -11.02
C ASN A 25 0.60 -10.37 -9.65
N ASP A 26 -0.37 -11.20 -9.32
CA ASP A 26 -1.11 -11.13 -8.06
C ASP A 26 -0.18 -11.52 -6.91
N ILE A 27 0.19 -10.54 -6.12
CA ILE A 27 0.97 -10.70 -4.89
C ILE A 27 -0.01 -10.93 -3.76
N LYS A 28 -0.15 -12.20 -3.36
CA LYS A 28 -1.01 -12.59 -2.25
C LYS A 28 -0.29 -12.38 -0.92
N PRO A 29 -1.00 -11.94 0.13
CA PRO A 29 -0.42 -11.86 1.45
C PRO A 29 0.03 -13.25 1.92
N ARG A 30 1.20 -13.34 2.54
CA ARG A 30 1.63 -14.55 3.26
C ARG A 30 0.78 -14.74 4.52
N ALA A 31 0.75 -15.95 5.07
CA ALA A 31 0.04 -16.21 6.32
C ALA A 31 0.70 -15.48 7.50
N ASN A 32 -0.10 -15.16 8.53
CA ASN A 32 0.34 -14.61 9.82
C ASN A 32 1.08 -13.27 9.72
N LEU A 33 0.64 -12.37 8.83
CA LEU A 33 1.16 -11.00 8.79
C LEU A 33 0.80 -10.23 10.07
N THR A 34 1.77 -9.48 10.57
CA THR A 34 1.61 -8.52 11.64
C THR A 34 1.47 -7.11 11.09
N ALA A 35 1.09 -6.14 11.90
CA ALA A 35 1.01 -4.74 11.47
C ALA A 35 2.37 -4.20 10.97
N ALA A 36 3.51 -4.70 11.50
CA ALA A 36 4.84 -4.29 11.04
C ALA A 36 5.16 -4.76 9.61
N ASP A 37 4.56 -5.87 9.16
CA ASP A 37 4.73 -6.38 7.79
C ASP A 37 4.06 -5.49 6.73
N PHE A 38 3.12 -4.63 7.16
CA PHE A 38 2.46 -3.65 6.31
C PHE A 38 3.17 -2.30 6.26
N TYR A 39 4.27 -2.14 6.98
CA TYR A 39 5.11 -0.95 6.89
C TYR A 39 6.58 -1.33 7.11
N PRO A 40 7.23 -1.91 6.08
CA PRO A 40 8.62 -2.35 6.18
C PRO A 40 9.55 -1.15 6.30
N LEU A 41 10.22 -1.02 7.46
CA LEU A 41 11.08 0.12 7.79
C LEU A 41 12.57 -0.28 7.86
N ALA A 42 13.00 -1.25 7.04
CA ALA A 42 14.42 -1.56 6.91
C ALA A 42 15.16 -0.47 6.10
N PRO A 43 16.43 -0.15 6.43
CA PRO A 43 17.21 0.82 5.69
C PRO A 43 17.30 0.47 4.19
N GLY A 44 17.20 1.50 3.34
CA GLY A 44 17.21 1.34 1.89
C GLY A 44 15.83 1.27 1.23
N TRP A 45 14.75 1.08 2.01
CA TRP A 45 13.42 1.29 1.44
C TRP A 45 13.23 2.74 1.00
N LYS A 46 12.68 2.93 -0.19
CA LYS A 46 12.33 4.23 -0.73
C LYS A 46 10.98 4.15 -1.45
N TRP A 47 10.08 5.06 -1.12
CA TRP A 47 8.78 5.22 -1.78
C TRP A 47 8.70 6.57 -2.46
N ALA A 48 8.17 6.61 -3.67
CA ALA A 48 7.84 7.84 -4.39
C ALA A 48 6.33 7.88 -4.65
N TYR A 49 5.71 8.99 -4.30
CA TYR A 49 4.27 9.19 -4.40
C TYR A 49 3.93 10.35 -5.32
N ASP A 50 2.95 10.16 -6.18
CA ASP A 50 2.22 11.26 -6.79
C ASP A 50 1.23 11.78 -5.75
N VAL A 51 1.36 13.05 -5.37
CA VAL A 51 0.53 13.71 -4.37
C VAL A 51 -0.22 14.86 -5.00
N GLU A 52 -1.55 14.78 -4.96
CA GLU A 52 -2.45 15.88 -5.26
C GLU A 52 -2.87 16.55 -3.94
N LYS A 53 -2.56 17.82 -3.80
CA LYS A 53 -2.94 18.62 -2.65
C LYS A 53 -3.51 19.95 -3.13
N GLU A 54 -4.79 20.20 -2.83
CA GLU A 54 -5.48 21.44 -3.19
C GLU A 54 -5.35 21.79 -4.69
N GLY A 55 -5.40 20.76 -5.55
CA GLY A 55 -5.28 20.91 -7.02
C GLY A 55 -3.85 21.04 -7.54
N VAL A 56 -2.84 20.96 -6.66
CA VAL A 56 -1.42 20.96 -7.06
C VAL A 56 -0.86 19.54 -7.00
N ASN A 57 -0.20 19.11 -8.08
CA ASN A 57 0.48 17.82 -8.12
C ASN A 57 1.97 17.97 -7.80
N ILE A 58 2.45 17.19 -6.84
CA ILE A 58 3.85 17.15 -6.43
C ILE A 58 4.34 15.70 -6.34
N LEU A 59 5.64 15.50 -6.50
CA LEU A 59 6.28 14.22 -6.22
C LEU A 59 6.84 14.26 -4.79
N ALA A 60 6.38 13.36 -3.92
CA ALA A 60 6.90 13.19 -2.57
C ALA A 60 7.73 11.92 -2.47
N THR A 61 8.87 11.97 -1.79
CA THR A 61 9.72 10.80 -1.55
C THR A 61 9.93 10.57 -0.07
N TYR A 62 9.93 9.30 0.31
CA TYR A 62 10.21 8.81 1.66
C TYR A 62 11.34 7.79 1.59
N VAL A 63 12.35 7.92 2.43
CA VAL A 63 13.52 7.03 2.44
C VAL A 63 13.80 6.60 3.86
N VAL A 64 13.87 5.28 4.12
CA VAL A 64 14.33 4.77 5.41
C VAL A 64 15.84 4.93 5.47
N LEU A 65 16.31 5.82 6.34
CA LEU A 65 17.72 6.12 6.53
C LEU A 65 18.39 5.09 7.43
N GLU A 66 17.74 4.78 8.55
CA GLU A 66 18.27 3.90 9.59
C GLU A 66 17.17 3.18 10.35
N HIS A 67 17.50 2.02 10.93
CA HIS A 67 16.65 1.28 11.84
C HIS A 67 17.55 0.68 12.92
N SER A 68 17.37 1.12 14.14
CA SER A 68 18.14 0.66 15.31
C SER A 68 17.22 0.32 16.46
N GLY A 69 17.31 -0.91 16.95
CA GLY A 69 16.40 -1.41 17.97
C GLY A 69 14.95 -1.44 17.44
N ASP A 70 14.08 -0.72 18.12
CA ASP A 70 12.67 -0.54 17.76
C ASP A 70 12.39 0.75 16.98
N THR A 71 13.42 1.55 16.67
CA THR A 71 13.25 2.88 16.07
C THR A 71 13.79 2.91 14.65
N ALA A 72 12.96 3.36 13.72
CA ALA A 72 13.32 3.66 12.34
C ALA A 72 13.22 5.18 12.08
N ILE A 73 14.17 5.71 11.30
CA ILE A 73 14.17 7.10 10.83
C ILE A 73 13.88 7.14 9.35
N VAL A 74 12.88 7.89 8.98
CA VAL A 74 12.43 8.08 7.60
C VAL A 74 12.61 9.54 7.20
N GLN A 75 13.33 9.79 6.12
CA GLN A 75 13.42 11.10 5.48
C GLN A 75 12.20 11.32 4.60
N ALA A 76 11.46 12.41 4.82
CA ALA A 76 10.30 12.83 4.06
C ALA A 76 10.53 14.28 3.56
N GLY A 77 11.01 14.45 2.33
CA GLY A 77 11.50 15.75 1.88
C GLY A 77 12.64 16.25 2.76
N ASP A 78 12.49 17.41 3.39
CA ASP A 78 13.48 17.99 4.32
C ASP A 78 13.27 17.55 5.78
N GLU A 79 12.19 16.83 6.08
CA GLU A 79 11.83 16.40 7.43
C GLU A 79 12.35 15.00 7.74
N ARG A 80 12.65 14.75 9.01
CA ARG A 80 12.95 13.41 9.54
C ARG A 80 11.84 12.99 10.48
N LEU A 81 11.22 11.86 10.15
CA LEU A 81 10.16 11.24 10.92
C LEU A 81 10.72 10.01 11.63
N ALA A 82 10.50 9.92 12.95
CA ALA A 82 10.85 8.73 13.71
C ALA A 82 9.64 7.84 13.90
N TYR A 83 9.82 6.54 13.72
CA TYR A 83 8.80 5.52 13.92
C TYR A 83 9.27 4.49 14.93
N ALA A 84 8.37 4.04 15.81
CA ALA A 84 8.55 2.88 16.66
C ALA A 84 7.93 1.66 15.97
N VAL A 85 8.72 0.58 15.84
CA VAL A 85 8.26 -0.72 15.35
C VAL A 85 8.14 -1.63 16.57
N THR A 86 6.92 -1.96 16.96
CA THR A 86 6.60 -2.72 18.18
C THR A 86 5.86 -4.01 17.83
N ALA A 87 5.71 -4.91 18.80
CA ALA A 87 4.86 -6.10 18.63
C ALA A 87 3.39 -5.74 18.35
N SER A 88 2.94 -4.55 18.76
CA SER A 88 1.58 -4.07 18.52
C SER A 88 1.40 -3.40 17.16
N GLY A 89 2.47 -2.98 16.48
CA GLY A 89 2.42 -2.31 15.19
C GLY A 89 3.46 -1.22 15.01
N VAL A 90 3.21 -0.31 14.08
CA VAL A 90 4.08 0.81 13.76
C VAL A 90 3.43 2.11 14.23
N ALA A 91 4.13 2.88 15.04
CA ALA A 91 3.69 4.16 15.58
C ALA A 91 4.66 5.28 15.21
N GLN A 92 4.16 6.48 15.00
CA GLN A 92 5.00 7.66 14.93
C GLN A 92 5.56 7.95 16.31
N LYS A 93 6.82 8.40 16.41
CA LYS A 93 7.42 8.84 17.67
C LYS A 93 7.32 10.37 17.80
N ASP A 94 7.13 10.81 19.02
CA ASP A 94 7.27 12.21 19.43
C ASP A 94 8.38 12.27 20.47
N GLY A 95 9.60 12.61 20.03
CA GLY A 95 10.81 12.44 20.82
C GLY A 95 11.00 10.99 21.25
N ASP A 96 11.10 10.73 22.56
CA ASP A 96 11.24 9.37 23.11
C ASP A 96 9.90 8.65 23.33
N ARG A 97 8.79 9.31 23.10
CA ARG A 97 7.47 8.72 23.32
C ARG A 97 6.98 7.99 22.09
N ILE A 98 6.28 6.87 22.31
CA ILE A 98 5.44 6.26 21.29
C ILE A 98 4.18 7.12 21.15
N GLY A 99 4.01 7.73 19.99
CA GLY A 99 2.84 8.54 19.65
C GLY A 99 1.74 7.70 18.98
N ASP A 100 1.09 8.27 17.97
CA ASP A 100 -0.02 7.63 17.27
C ASP A 100 0.44 6.41 16.46
N TYR A 101 -0.24 5.27 16.65
CA TYR A 101 -0.08 4.12 15.75
C TYR A 101 -0.64 4.44 14.37
N VAL A 102 0.20 4.30 13.36
CA VAL A 102 -0.21 4.44 11.93
C VAL A 102 -0.86 3.16 11.42
N ILE A 103 -0.46 2.01 11.96
CA ILE A 103 -1.10 0.71 11.78
C ILE A 103 -0.87 -0.14 13.04
N LYS A 104 -1.90 -0.85 13.50
CA LYS A 104 -1.88 -1.59 14.77
C LYS A 104 -2.61 -2.92 14.66
N SER A 105 -2.05 -3.96 15.31
CA SER A 105 -2.72 -5.27 15.49
C SER A 105 -3.79 -5.22 16.59
N PRO A 106 -4.85 -6.07 16.51
CA PRO A 106 -5.09 -7.06 15.47
C PRO A 106 -5.54 -6.41 14.15
N LEU A 107 -5.16 -7.04 13.01
CA LEU A 107 -5.57 -6.59 11.68
C LEU A 107 -6.95 -7.16 11.34
N GLU A 108 -7.96 -6.70 12.05
CA GLU A 108 -9.35 -7.14 11.94
C GLU A 108 -10.25 -5.94 11.69
N VAL A 109 -11.21 -6.07 10.78
CA VAL A 109 -12.19 -4.99 10.51
C VAL A 109 -12.91 -4.60 11.79
N GLY A 110 -12.89 -3.30 12.09
CA GLY A 110 -13.49 -2.74 13.31
C GLY A 110 -12.55 -2.67 14.52
N ALA A 111 -11.32 -3.23 14.45
CA ALA A 111 -10.31 -2.98 15.49
C ALA A 111 -10.00 -1.49 15.58
N GLU A 112 -10.05 -0.91 16.78
CA GLU A 112 -9.91 0.53 17.01
C GLU A 112 -8.83 0.86 18.04
N TRP A 113 -8.25 2.06 17.92
CA TRP A 113 -7.34 2.62 18.93
C TRP A 113 -7.44 4.15 18.97
N PRO A 114 -7.11 4.77 20.12
CA PRO A 114 -7.05 6.22 20.23
C PRO A 114 -5.85 6.78 19.45
N VAL A 115 -6.02 7.97 18.90
CA VAL A 115 -4.97 8.82 18.32
C VAL A 115 -5.17 10.24 18.82
N ASP A 116 -4.15 11.08 18.70
CA ASP A 116 -4.29 12.47 19.11
C ASP A 116 -5.44 13.18 18.36
N GLY A 117 -6.34 13.76 19.12
CA GLY A 117 -7.54 14.45 18.62
C GLY A 117 -8.57 13.53 17.94
N GLY A 118 -8.52 12.20 18.16
CA GLY A 118 -9.48 11.34 17.50
C GLY A 118 -9.35 9.83 17.74
N ARG A 119 -9.70 9.07 16.72
CA ARG A 119 -9.69 7.61 16.73
C ARG A 119 -9.26 7.05 15.39
N ALA A 120 -8.50 5.97 15.43
CA ALA A 120 -8.17 5.15 14.27
C ALA A 120 -8.92 3.82 14.31
N ARG A 121 -9.20 3.25 13.15
CA ARG A 121 -9.79 1.90 13.01
C ARG A 121 -9.29 1.19 11.76
N ILE A 122 -9.34 -0.13 11.78
CA ILE A 122 -9.23 -0.95 10.57
C ILE A 122 -10.57 -0.92 9.83
N ALA A 123 -10.60 -0.29 8.67
CA ALA A 123 -11.81 -0.16 7.85
C ALA A 123 -11.97 -1.33 6.86
N SER A 124 -10.87 -1.94 6.40
CA SER A 124 -10.85 -3.08 5.48
C SER A 124 -9.55 -3.86 5.61
N VAL A 125 -9.61 -5.16 5.32
CA VAL A 125 -8.44 -6.07 5.23
C VAL A 125 -8.44 -6.87 3.92
N THR A 126 -9.35 -6.55 3.00
CA THR A 126 -9.55 -7.26 1.73
C THR A 126 -9.41 -6.34 0.53
N SER A 127 -8.91 -5.13 0.75
CA SER A 127 -8.65 -4.18 -0.33
C SER A 127 -7.49 -4.68 -1.20
N ASP A 128 -7.41 -4.18 -2.41
CA ASP A 128 -6.32 -4.45 -3.33
C ASP A 128 -5.69 -3.16 -3.83
N PHE A 129 -4.48 -3.26 -4.36
CA PHE A 129 -3.77 -2.15 -4.95
C PHE A 129 -2.93 -2.61 -6.13
N LYS A 130 -3.03 -1.89 -7.24
CA LYS A 130 -2.25 -2.14 -8.45
C LYS A 130 -1.27 -1.00 -8.69
N LEU A 131 0.03 -1.34 -8.79
CA LEU A 131 1.06 -0.43 -9.26
C LEU A 131 0.99 -0.26 -10.78
N ASP A 132 1.47 0.86 -11.29
CA ASP A 132 1.55 1.12 -12.73
C ASP A 132 2.55 0.18 -13.41
N SER A 133 3.52 -0.40 -12.67
CA SER A 133 4.42 -1.47 -13.12
C SER A 133 3.73 -2.80 -13.43
N GLY A 134 2.46 -2.94 -13.00
CA GLY A 134 1.65 -4.14 -13.21
C GLY A 134 1.55 -5.08 -12.00
N GLU A 135 2.33 -4.88 -10.95
CA GLU A 135 2.22 -5.62 -9.69
C GLU A 135 0.85 -5.33 -9.06
N HIS A 136 0.17 -6.40 -8.61
CA HIS A 136 -1.16 -6.32 -8.01
C HIS A 136 -1.14 -6.96 -6.61
N TYR A 137 -1.25 -6.13 -5.59
CA TYR A 137 -1.22 -6.50 -4.18
C TYR A 137 -2.62 -6.78 -3.67
N LEU A 138 -2.85 -7.98 -3.18
CA LEU A 138 -4.12 -8.41 -2.57
C LEU A 138 -4.01 -8.36 -1.06
N GLY A 139 -5.16 -8.25 -0.37
CA GLY A 139 -5.22 -8.24 1.09
C GLY A 139 -4.61 -6.99 1.71
N CYS A 140 -4.73 -5.85 1.04
CA CYS A 140 -4.34 -4.57 1.60
C CYS A 140 -5.24 -4.20 2.79
N VAL A 141 -4.63 -3.58 3.79
CA VAL A 141 -5.31 -3.08 4.99
C VAL A 141 -5.58 -1.59 4.85
N VAL A 142 -6.81 -1.18 5.12
CA VAL A 142 -7.19 0.24 5.16
C VAL A 142 -7.34 0.67 6.61
N VAL A 143 -6.53 1.62 7.02
CA VAL A 143 -6.65 2.33 8.30
C VAL A 143 -7.38 3.64 8.06
N GLU A 144 -8.46 3.88 8.78
CA GLU A 144 -9.20 5.14 8.80
C GLU A 144 -8.97 5.85 10.13
N VAL A 145 -8.52 7.10 10.05
CA VAL A 145 -8.33 8.00 11.20
C VAL A 145 -9.35 9.12 11.12
N THR A 146 -10.18 9.26 12.13
CA THR A 146 -11.13 10.37 12.26
C THR A 146 -10.67 11.30 13.39
N ARG A 147 -10.46 12.57 13.07
CA ARG A 147 -10.21 13.65 14.04
C ARG A 147 -11.40 14.58 14.11
N THR A 148 -11.61 15.22 15.25
CA THR A 148 -12.83 15.98 15.54
C THR A 148 -12.67 17.50 15.49
N ASP A 149 -11.46 18.02 15.52
CA ASP A 149 -11.21 19.47 15.51
C ASP A 149 -9.97 19.83 14.66
N PRO A 150 -10.15 20.28 13.41
CA PRO A 150 -11.39 20.21 12.59
C PRO A 150 -11.75 18.76 12.25
N VAL A 151 -13.01 18.51 11.91
CA VAL A 151 -13.45 17.18 11.50
C VAL A 151 -12.73 16.77 10.22
N ARG A 152 -11.90 15.73 10.33
CA ARG A 152 -11.05 15.24 9.25
C ARG A 152 -11.02 13.72 9.25
N VAL A 153 -11.13 13.15 8.08
CA VAL A 153 -10.99 11.70 7.86
C VAL A 153 -9.79 11.46 6.97
N THR A 154 -8.85 10.66 7.46
CA THR A 154 -7.69 10.21 6.68
C THR A 154 -7.80 8.71 6.50
N ARG A 155 -7.74 8.23 5.25
CA ARG A 155 -7.66 6.80 4.91
C ARG A 155 -6.30 6.49 4.34
N THR A 156 -5.59 5.56 4.95
CA THR A 156 -4.32 5.05 4.44
C THR A 156 -4.47 3.58 4.10
N THR A 157 -4.15 3.22 2.87
CA THR A 157 -4.09 1.83 2.41
C THR A 157 -2.66 1.34 2.51
N PHE A 158 -2.47 0.22 3.20
CA PHE A 158 -1.18 -0.45 3.36
C PHE A 158 -1.21 -1.77 2.59
N ALA A 159 -0.23 -1.99 1.72
CA ALA A 159 -0.05 -3.26 1.04
C ALA A 159 0.95 -4.14 1.81
N PRO A 160 0.72 -5.47 1.86
CA PRO A 160 1.60 -6.39 2.56
C PRO A 160 3.01 -6.36 1.97
N ASP A 161 4.03 -6.35 2.83
CA ASP A 161 5.46 -6.34 2.49
C ASP A 161 5.88 -5.17 1.55
N LEU A 162 5.03 -4.14 1.44
CA LEU A 162 5.29 -2.96 0.59
C LEU A 162 5.19 -1.64 1.36
N GLY A 163 4.21 -1.51 2.24
CA GLY A 163 4.00 -0.29 3.00
C GLY A 163 2.76 0.50 2.57
N PRO A 164 2.68 1.80 2.92
CA PRO A 164 1.57 2.66 2.52
C PRO A 164 1.59 2.87 1.00
N VAL A 165 0.46 2.59 0.35
CA VAL A 165 0.32 2.67 -1.11
C VAL A 165 -0.65 3.75 -1.57
N MET A 166 -1.57 4.14 -0.70
CA MET A 166 -2.51 5.22 -0.96
C MET A 166 -2.88 5.94 0.33
N LEU A 167 -3.02 7.25 0.25
CA LEU A 167 -3.55 8.08 1.31
C LEU A 167 -4.59 9.02 0.71
N GLU A 168 -5.73 9.15 1.38
CA GLU A 168 -6.75 10.14 1.08
C GLU A 168 -7.11 10.89 2.37
N MET A 169 -7.09 12.21 2.31
CA MET A 169 -7.49 13.09 3.40
C MET A 169 -8.69 13.92 2.98
N GLN A 170 -9.74 13.87 3.78
CA GLN A 170 -10.96 14.63 3.62
C GLN A 170 -11.18 15.54 4.83
N VAL A 171 -11.68 16.72 4.58
CA VAL A 171 -12.10 17.68 5.61
C VAL A 171 -13.60 17.91 5.47
N GLN A 172 -14.29 17.98 6.59
CA GLN A 172 -15.71 18.31 6.61
C GLN A 172 -15.90 19.83 6.51
N ASP A 173 -16.71 20.23 5.52
CA ASP A 173 -17.19 21.61 5.36
C ASP A 173 -18.73 21.57 5.36
N GLY A 174 -19.33 22.02 6.45
CA GLY A 174 -20.74 21.86 6.71
C GLY A 174 -21.16 20.39 6.74
N ALA A 175 -22.09 19.98 5.83
CA ALA A 175 -22.57 18.61 5.71
C ALA A 175 -21.77 17.76 4.70
N LYS A 176 -20.74 18.31 4.05
CA LYS A 176 -19.99 17.63 2.99
C LYS A 176 -18.54 17.35 3.41
N PHE A 177 -18.02 16.25 2.89
CA PHE A 177 -16.58 15.96 2.95
C PHE A 177 -15.94 16.33 1.61
N THR A 178 -14.84 17.06 1.67
CA THR A 178 -14.04 17.44 0.49
C THR A 178 -12.67 16.83 0.62
N THR A 179 -12.22 16.12 -0.40
CA THR A 179 -10.85 15.59 -0.47
C THR A 179 -9.89 16.74 -0.70
N ILE A 180 -8.94 16.93 0.22
CA ILE A 180 -7.93 18.00 0.17
C ILE A 180 -6.53 17.47 -0.14
N THR A 181 -6.31 16.16 0.05
CA THR A 181 -5.04 15.51 -0.28
C THR A 181 -5.31 14.08 -0.73
N ARG A 182 -4.66 13.70 -1.82
CA ARG A 182 -4.57 12.31 -2.27
C ARG A 182 -3.13 12.00 -2.61
N ALA A 183 -2.58 10.92 -2.05
CA ALA A 183 -1.27 10.41 -2.40
C ALA A 183 -1.41 8.97 -2.91
N ARG A 184 -0.72 8.65 -4.01
CA ARG A 184 -0.69 7.31 -4.60
C ARG A 184 0.75 6.88 -4.84
N LEU A 185 1.09 5.68 -4.42
CA LEU A 185 2.42 5.13 -4.67
C LEU A 185 2.64 4.98 -6.19
N ARG A 186 3.70 5.63 -6.67
CA ARG A 186 4.14 5.61 -8.05
C ARG A 186 5.26 4.59 -8.27
N ALA A 187 6.24 4.58 -7.38
CA ALA A 187 7.40 3.71 -7.48
C ALA A 187 7.95 3.36 -6.10
N VAL A 188 8.59 2.21 -6.01
CA VAL A 188 9.27 1.73 -4.82
C VAL A 188 10.65 1.20 -5.18
N THR A 189 11.63 1.42 -4.29
CA THR A 189 12.92 0.73 -4.29
C THR A 189 13.01 -0.06 -2.99
N ARG A 190 13.37 -1.34 -3.10
CA ARG A 190 13.55 -2.23 -1.96
C ARG A 190 15.02 -2.33 -1.57
N PRO A 191 15.35 -2.65 -0.31
CA PRO A 191 16.73 -2.98 0.06
C PRO A 191 17.28 -4.09 -0.84
N GLY A 192 18.46 -3.86 -1.42
CA GLY A 192 19.09 -4.80 -2.34
C GLY A 192 18.71 -4.66 -3.81
N ASP A 193 17.72 -3.85 -4.14
CA ASP A 193 17.53 -3.44 -5.53
C ASP A 193 18.78 -2.66 -5.96
N ALA A 194 19.52 -3.19 -6.95
CA ALA A 194 20.66 -2.47 -7.50
C ALA A 194 20.14 -1.12 -8.02
N GLY A 195 20.73 -0.04 -7.53
CA GLY A 195 20.39 1.28 -8.04
C GLY A 195 20.62 1.28 -9.55
N LEU A 196 19.54 1.39 -10.31
CA LEU A 196 19.55 1.65 -11.74
C LEU A 196 19.88 3.12 -11.97
#